data_441ddc86b51106e5510b9bf6f2d1258d
#
_entry.id   441ddc86b51106e5510b9bf6f2d1258d
#
_cell.length_a   1.000
_cell.length_b   1.000
_cell.length_c   1.000
_cell.angle_alpha   90.00
_cell.angle_beta   90.00
_cell.angle_gamma   90.00
#
_symmetry.space_group_name_H-M   'P 1'
#
loop_
_entity.id
_entity.type
_entity.pdbx_description
1 polymer ?
#
loop_
_entity_poly.entity_id
_entity_poly.type
_entity_poly.pdbx_seq_one_letter_code
_entity_poly.pdbx_strand_id
1 'polypeptide(L)'
;RLRYGTTRELLIGMKVVKADGTVFSGGAKVVKNVAGYDLPKLFVGSLGTLGVLVEATFRLYPVPEYSRTCFAGFGSLGDSHAAVQSLLNSDVVMTSLEHITPALAEAVASRTGVFMKRGCYHLAVRIANVEKAVRDQVELVNGILGRHGAEVYVIEGGDESSFWSEIRDLPGGDAEEGRAVCKAGVVINEVPAVFKALEM
;
A
#
# COMPACT_ATOMS: atom_id res chain seq x y z
N ARG A 1 -3.15 0.85 1.87
CA ARG A 1 -4.52 0.50 1.40
C ARG A 1 -4.97 -0.86 1.91
N LEU A 2 -4.08 -1.84 1.99
CA LEU A 2 -4.41 -3.22 2.31
C LEU A 2 -5.19 -3.35 3.65
N ARG A 3 -4.69 -2.72 4.73
CA ARG A 3 -5.32 -2.80 6.05
C ARG A 3 -6.36 -1.69 6.31
N TYR A 4 -6.07 -0.47 5.90
CA TYR A 4 -6.83 0.71 6.32
C TYR A 4 -7.80 1.23 5.24
N GLY A 5 -7.81 0.60 4.07
CA GLY A 5 -8.63 1.04 2.95
C GLY A 5 -8.09 2.29 2.24
N THR A 6 -8.96 2.96 1.54
CA THR A 6 -8.65 4.17 0.75
C THR A 6 -9.19 5.42 1.46
N THR A 7 -8.84 6.60 0.95
CA THR A 7 -9.43 7.87 1.42
C THR A 7 -10.96 7.83 1.39
N ARG A 8 -11.54 7.09 0.43
CA ARG A 8 -12.98 6.94 0.29
C ARG A 8 -13.62 6.22 1.48
N GLU A 9 -12.96 5.22 2.04
CA GLU A 9 -13.44 4.50 3.24
C GLU A 9 -13.20 5.27 4.53
N LEU A 10 -12.19 6.15 4.53
CA LEU A 10 -11.82 6.93 5.71
C LEU A 10 -12.64 8.21 5.85
N LEU A 11 -13.13 8.80 4.75
CA LEU A 11 -13.92 10.04 4.78
C LEU A 11 -15.34 9.74 5.27
N ILE A 12 -15.69 10.24 6.45
CA ILE A 12 -16.99 10.03 7.11
C ILE A 12 -17.88 11.26 7.13
N GLY A 13 -17.31 12.43 6.91
CA GLY A 13 -18.07 13.68 6.84
C GLY A 13 -17.36 14.73 5.99
N MET A 14 -18.13 15.62 5.39
CA MET A 14 -17.61 16.71 4.55
C MET A 14 -18.51 17.93 4.56
N LYS A 15 -17.93 19.08 4.21
CA LYS A 15 -18.65 20.30 3.82
C LYS A 15 -18.19 20.74 2.45
N VAL A 16 -19.12 21.10 1.59
CA VAL A 16 -18.88 21.39 0.17
C VAL A 16 -19.54 22.70 -0.21
N VAL A 17 -18.87 23.47 -1.05
CA VAL A 17 -19.43 24.63 -1.76
C VAL A 17 -19.63 24.25 -3.21
N LYS A 18 -20.88 24.35 -3.70
CA LYS A 18 -21.22 24.12 -5.12
C LYS A 18 -20.90 25.36 -5.98
N ALA A 19 -20.93 25.18 -7.29
CA ALA A 19 -20.68 26.26 -8.26
C ALA A 19 -21.64 27.43 -8.14
N ASP A 20 -22.86 27.21 -7.63
CA ASP A 20 -23.87 28.25 -7.37
C ASP A 20 -23.69 28.97 -6.01
N GLY A 21 -22.60 28.68 -5.28
CA GLY A 21 -22.31 29.20 -3.96
C GLY A 21 -23.07 28.51 -2.81
N THR A 22 -23.95 27.55 -3.10
CA THR A 22 -24.66 26.80 -2.05
C THR A 22 -23.68 25.95 -1.24
N VAL A 23 -23.74 26.06 0.07
CA VAL A 23 -22.97 25.26 1.02
C VAL A 23 -23.85 24.15 1.58
N PHE A 24 -23.34 22.90 1.56
CA PHE A 24 -24.02 21.78 2.21
C PHE A 24 -23.03 20.89 2.93
N SER A 25 -23.54 20.07 3.87
CA SER A 25 -22.76 19.07 4.59
C SER A 25 -23.30 17.68 4.27
N GLY A 26 -22.39 16.72 4.14
CA GLY A 26 -22.70 15.30 3.94
C GLY A 26 -21.96 14.45 4.95
N GLY A 27 -22.57 13.31 5.33
CA GLY A 27 -22.02 12.44 6.36
C GLY A 27 -22.19 13.00 7.77
N ALA A 28 -21.48 12.40 8.73
CA ALA A 28 -21.51 12.82 10.14
C ALA A 28 -20.21 12.41 10.85
N LYS A 29 -19.95 13.02 12.03
CA LYS A 29 -18.80 12.67 12.90
C LYS A 29 -19.04 11.37 13.68
N VAL A 30 -19.62 10.36 13.02
CA VAL A 30 -19.90 9.03 13.59
C VAL A 30 -19.47 7.93 12.62
N VAL A 31 -19.02 6.80 13.15
CA VAL A 31 -18.50 5.70 12.35
C VAL A 31 -19.59 5.00 11.52
N LYS A 32 -20.84 5.03 12.01
CA LYS A 32 -21.98 4.45 11.30
C LYS A 32 -23.07 5.52 11.15
N ASN A 33 -23.30 5.91 9.89
CA ASN A 33 -24.43 6.75 9.51
C ASN A 33 -25.21 6.05 8.40
N VAL A 34 -26.45 5.68 8.68
CA VAL A 34 -27.35 4.97 7.75
C VAL A 34 -28.47 5.86 7.22
N ALA A 35 -28.46 7.15 7.56
CA ALA A 35 -29.44 8.11 7.11
C ALA A 35 -29.01 8.73 5.76
N GLY A 36 -29.75 8.42 4.70
CA GLY A 36 -29.55 8.98 3.37
C GLY A 36 -28.38 8.37 2.58
N TYR A 37 -27.99 9.06 1.51
CA TYR A 37 -26.90 8.65 0.64
C TYR A 37 -25.54 8.97 1.26
N ASP A 38 -24.56 8.10 1.01
CA ASP A 38 -23.15 8.32 1.41
C ASP A 38 -22.47 9.31 0.44
N LEU A 39 -22.84 10.58 0.58
CA LEU A 39 -22.29 11.67 -0.23
C LEU A 39 -20.78 11.82 -0.14
N PRO A 40 -20.11 11.66 1.03
CA PRO A 40 -18.66 11.69 1.10
C PRO A 40 -17.98 10.77 0.08
N LYS A 41 -18.49 9.57 -0.12
CA LYS A 41 -17.92 8.61 -1.09
C LYS A 41 -18.11 9.03 -2.55
N LEU A 42 -19.11 9.84 -2.86
CA LEU A 42 -19.31 10.39 -4.20
C LEU A 42 -18.27 11.46 -4.54
N PHE A 43 -17.88 12.26 -3.55
CA PHE A 43 -16.97 13.39 -3.75
C PHE A 43 -15.49 12.96 -3.84
N VAL A 44 -15.10 11.85 -3.21
CA VAL A 44 -13.73 11.34 -3.32
C VAL A 44 -13.44 10.89 -4.75
N GLY A 45 -12.51 11.57 -5.41
CA GLY A 45 -12.14 11.32 -6.81
C GLY A 45 -12.95 12.12 -7.83
N SER A 46 -13.82 13.03 -7.40
CA SER A 46 -14.60 13.91 -8.31
C SER A 46 -13.75 14.99 -9.00
N LEU A 47 -12.49 15.17 -8.62
CA LEU A 47 -11.56 16.17 -9.18
C LEU A 47 -12.13 17.61 -9.21
N GLY A 48 -12.98 17.96 -8.24
CA GLY A 48 -13.60 19.27 -8.14
C GLY A 48 -14.82 19.49 -9.05
N THR A 49 -15.21 18.51 -9.86
CA THR A 49 -16.34 18.66 -10.81
C THR A 49 -17.71 18.77 -10.14
N LEU A 50 -17.85 18.30 -8.90
CA LEU A 50 -19.09 18.32 -8.13
C LEU A 50 -19.16 19.48 -7.13
N GLY A 51 -18.05 20.16 -6.88
CA GLY A 51 -17.93 21.26 -5.92
C GLY A 51 -16.57 21.28 -5.23
N VAL A 52 -16.34 22.31 -4.43
CA VAL A 52 -15.12 22.50 -3.66
C VAL A 52 -15.32 21.96 -2.24
N LEU A 53 -14.52 20.97 -1.85
CA LEU A 53 -14.51 20.43 -0.51
C LEU A 53 -13.78 21.42 0.43
N VAL A 54 -14.48 21.98 1.40
CA VAL A 54 -13.94 22.99 2.34
C VAL A 54 -13.71 22.45 3.74
N GLU A 55 -14.34 21.33 4.10
CA GLU A 55 -14.11 20.60 5.35
C GLU A 55 -14.20 19.10 5.11
N ALA A 56 -13.29 18.33 5.71
CA ALA A 56 -13.28 16.88 5.64
C ALA A 56 -13.12 16.30 7.05
N THR A 57 -13.95 15.31 7.38
CA THR A 57 -13.86 14.55 8.63
C THR A 57 -13.45 13.13 8.32
N PHE A 58 -12.30 12.70 8.88
CA PHE A 58 -11.77 11.37 8.67
C PHE A 58 -11.88 10.50 9.91
N ARG A 59 -12.19 9.23 9.72
CA ARG A 59 -11.97 8.21 10.73
C ARG A 59 -10.47 7.99 10.91
N LEU A 60 -10.00 8.04 12.16
CA LEU A 60 -8.60 7.81 12.50
C LEU A 60 -8.39 6.39 13.03
N TYR A 61 -7.20 5.88 12.82
CA TYR A 61 -6.70 4.68 13.46
C TYR A 61 -5.56 5.06 14.42
N PRO A 62 -5.40 4.34 15.56
CA PRO A 62 -4.25 4.55 16.42
C PRO A 62 -2.95 4.25 15.65
N VAL A 63 -1.92 5.03 15.95
CA VAL A 63 -0.58 4.76 15.42
C VAL A 63 -0.08 3.45 16.04
N PRO A 64 0.39 2.46 15.23
CA PRO A 64 0.95 1.24 15.75
C PRO A 64 2.17 1.52 16.63
N GLU A 65 2.29 0.82 17.75
CA GLU A 65 3.43 0.95 18.66
C GLU A 65 4.72 0.39 18.05
N TYR A 66 4.57 -0.64 17.22
CA TYR A 66 5.68 -1.39 16.66
C TYR A 66 5.40 -1.81 15.22
N SER A 67 6.44 -1.83 14.40
CA SER A 67 6.36 -2.35 13.03
C SER A 67 7.63 -3.08 12.61
N ARG A 68 7.48 -4.04 11.70
CA ARG A 68 8.56 -4.74 11.01
C ARG A 68 8.19 -5.02 9.57
N THR A 69 9.19 -4.99 8.71
CA THR A 69 9.03 -5.38 7.31
C THR A 69 9.88 -6.61 7.01
N CYS A 70 9.20 -7.67 6.56
CA CYS A 70 9.85 -8.88 6.06
C CYS A 70 10.12 -8.71 4.57
N PHE A 71 11.37 -8.95 4.16
CA PHE A 71 11.78 -8.98 2.77
C PHE A 71 12.08 -10.41 2.33
N ALA A 72 11.68 -10.75 1.11
CA ALA A 72 12.01 -12.03 0.49
C ALA A 72 12.36 -11.82 -0.99
N GLY A 73 13.47 -12.39 -1.44
CA GLY A 73 13.92 -12.35 -2.84
C GLY A 73 13.61 -13.65 -3.57
N PHE A 74 13.09 -13.58 -4.79
CA PHE A 74 12.71 -14.70 -5.64
C PHE A 74 13.39 -14.60 -7.00
N GLY A 75 13.87 -15.72 -7.50
CA GLY A 75 14.53 -15.80 -8.83
C GLY A 75 13.54 -15.71 -10.00
N SER A 76 12.23 -15.87 -9.75
CA SER A 76 11.23 -15.79 -10.80
C SER A 76 9.99 -15.00 -10.36
N LEU A 77 9.34 -14.38 -11.34
CA LEU A 77 8.04 -13.73 -11.14
C LEU A 77 6.96 -14.72 -10.69
N GLY A 78 7.00 -15.96 -11.21
CA GLY A 78 6.02 -17.00 -10.85
C GLY A 78 6.09 -17.37 -9.39
N ASP A 79 7.29 -17.61 -8.84
CA ASP A 79 7.47 -18.00 -7.45
C ASP A 79 7.10 -16.88 -6.50
N SER A 80 7.50 -15.63 -6.82
CA SER A 80 7.13 -14.45 -6.03
C SER A 80 5.62 -14.21 -6.02
N HIS A 81 4.94 -14.40 -7.17
CA HIS A 81 3.49 -14.27 -7.25
C HIS A 81 2.76 -15.38 -6.48
N ALA A 82 3.24 -16.63 -6.54
CA ALA A 82 2.70 -17.73 -5.74
C ALA A 82 2.81 -17.44 -4.22
N ALA A 83 3.92 -16.85 -3.80
CA ALA A 83 4.11 -16.41 -2.42
C ALA A 83 3.11 -15.30 -2.04
N VAL A 84 2.87 -14.32 -2.92
CA VAL A 84 1.82 -13.29 -2.71
C VAL A 84 0.45 -13.92 -2.51
N GLN A 85 0.06 -14.87 -3.36
CA GLN A 85 -1.21 -15.58 -3.21
C GLN A 85 -1.31 -16.33 -1.88
N SER A 86 -0.22 -17.00 -1.47
CA SER A 86 -0.17 -17.70 -0.17
C SER A 86 -0.32 -16.76 1.01
N LEU A 87 0.30 -15.57 0.96
CA LEU A 87 0.15 -14.54 1.98
C LEU A 87 -1.29 -14.00 2.06
N LEU A 88 -1.89 -13.69 0.90
CA LEU A 88 -3.26 -13.16 0.84
C LEU A 88 -4.33 -14.15 1.28
N ASN A 89 -4.06 -15.46 1.13
CA ASN A 89 -4.94 -16.54 1.57
C ASN A 89 -4.63 -17.06 3.00
N SER A 90 -3.76 -16.38 3.73
CA SER A 90 -3.37 -16.74 5.10
C SER A 90 -4.04 -15.84 6.14
N ASP A 91 -3.85 -16.18 7.42
CA ASP A 91 -4.28 -15.39 8.57
C ASP A 91 -3.34 -14.22 8.90
N VAL A 92 -2.38 -13.92 8.02
CA VAL A 92 -1.45 -12.80 8.21
C VAL A 92 -2.16 -11.46 8.04
N VAL A 93 -2.10 -10.62 9.06
CA VAL A 93 -2.68 -9.27 9.04
C VAL A 93 -1.63 -8.26 8.59
N MET A 94 -1.43 -8.19 7.28
CA MET A 94 -0.48 -7.27 6.66
C MET A 94 -0.98 -5.82 6.66
N THR A 95 -0.09 -4.87 6.96
CA THR A 95 -0.36 -3.44 6.81
C THR A 95 -0.10 -2.99 5.36
N SER A 96 0.98 -3.49 4.77
CA SER A 96 1.34 -3.25 3.38
C SER A 96 1.99 -4.50 2.78
N LEU A 97 1.82 -4.67 1.48
CA LEU A 97 2.48 -5.70 0.67
C LEU A 97 2.88 -5.05 -0.65
N GLU A 98 4.18 -5.03 -0.93
CA GLU A 98 4.72 -4.54 -2.19
C GLU A 98 5.45 -5.66 -2.92
N HIS A 99 5.17 -5.77 -4.22
CA HIS A 99 5.85 -6.69 -5.13
C HIS A 99 6.73 -5.86 -6.07
N ILE A 100 8.03 -6.02 -5.95
CA ILE A 100 9.05 -5.12 -6.50
C ILE A 100 9.84 -5.86 -7.58
N THR A 101 9.95 -5.24 -8.76
CA THR A 101 10.78 -5.78 -9.86
C THR A 101 12.27 -5.67 -9.55
N PRO A 102 13.12 -6.47 -10.20
CA PRO A 102 14.57 -6.40 -10.02
C PRO A 102 15.14 -5.00 -10.24
N ALA A 103 14.70 -4.31 -11.30
CA ALA A 103 15.17 -2.95 -11.61
C ALA A 103 14.78 -1.93 -10.54
N LEU A 104 13.54 -1.99 -10.04
CA LEU A 104 13.09 -1.11 -8.96
C LEU A 104 13.80 -1.44 -7.64
N ALA A 105 14.06 -2.72 -7.36
CA ALA A 105 14.78 -3.14 -6.17
C ALA A 105 16.21 -2.54 -6.12
N GLU A 106 16.93 -2.54 -7.25
CA GLU A 106 18.25 -1.91 -7.35
C GLU A 106 18.21 -0.40 -7.11
N ALA A 107 17.21 0.30 -7.68
CA ALA A 107 17.02 1.73 -7.48
C ALA A 107 16.71 2.06 -6.02
N VAL A 108 15.79 1.34 -5.39
CA VAL A 108 15.43 1.54 -3.97
C VAL A 108 16.60 1.20 -3.05
N ALA A 109 17.31 0.09 -3.30
CA ALA A 109 18.49 -0.30 -2.51
C ALA A 109 19.59 0.78 -2.55
N SER A 110 19.85 1.38 -3.72
CA SER A 110 20.86 2.43 -3.87
C SER A 110 20.54 3.70 -3.10
N ARG A 111 19.25 4.04 -2.95
CA ARG A 111 18.79 5.25 -2.25
C ARG A 111 18.61 5.07 -0.75
N THR A 112 18.20 3.88 -0.33
CA THR A 112 17.87 3.61 1.08
C THR A 112 18.98 2.90 1.84
N GLY A 113 19.92 2.24 1.15
CA GLY A 113 20.92 1.37 1.75
C GLY A 113 20.36 0.01 2.21
N VAL A 114 19.05 -0.23 2.06
CA VAL A 114 18.42 -1.50 2.42
C VAL A 114 18.90 -2.59 1.47
N PHE A 115 19.39 -3.70 2.03
CA PHE A 115 19.88 -4.81 1.22
C PHE A 115 18.75 -5.43 0.41
N MET A 116 18.99 -5.59 -0.89
CA MET A 116 18.14 -6.35 -1.82
C MET A 116 19.01 -7.17 -2.75
N LYS A 117 18.70 -8.46 -2.88
CA LYS A 117 19.45 -9.37 -3.75
C LYS A 117 19.26 -8.97 -5.21
N ARG A 118 20.35 -8.75 -5.94
CA ARG A 118 20.29 -8.33 -7.35
C ARG A 118 19.64 -9.38 -8.24
N GLY A 119 18.94 -8.92 -9.26
CA GLY A 119 18.27 -9.77 -10.25
C GLY A 119 17.07 -10.55 -9.73
N CYS A 120 16.58 -10.25 -8.51
CA CYS A 120 15.43 -10.91 -7.91
C CYS A 120 14.19 -10.04 -7.88
N TYR A 121 13.02 -10.66 -7.99
CA TYR A 121 11.75 -10.06 -7.59
C TYR A 121 11.67 -10.07 -6.08
N HIS A 122 11.29 -8.96 -5.48
CA HIS A 122 11.19 -8.87 -4.02
C HIS A 122 9.76 -8.69 -3.56
N LEU A 123 9.45 -9.31 -2.43
CA LEU A 123 8.26 -9.00 -1.63
C LEU A 123 8.70 -8.25 -0.38
N ALA A 124 8.03 -7.12 -0.11
CA ALA A 124 8.14 -6.38 1.13
C ALA A 124 6.80 -6.45 1.86
N VAL A 125 6.78 -7.13 3.00
CA VAL A 125 5.57 -7.40 3.80
C VAL A 125 5.67 -6.64 5.11
N ARG A 126 4.88 -5.58 5.28
CA ARG A 126 4.84 -4.79 6.51
C ARG A 126 3.80 -5.31 7.47
N ILE A 127 4.22 -5.56 8.70
CA ILE A 127 3.36 -5.86 9.85
C ILE A 127 3.48 -4.73 10.86
N ALA A 128 2.36 -4.17 11.30
CA ALA A 128 2.35 -3.08 12.27
C ALA A 128 1.18 -3.25 13.25
N ASN A 129 1.50 -3.34 14.56
CA ASN A 129 0.54 -3.57 15.64
C ASN A 129 1.24 -3.36 17.00
N VAL A 130 0.71 -3.96 18.08
CA VAL A 130 1.44 -4.14 19.34
C VAL A 130 2.58 -5.14 19.15
N GLU A 131 3.66 -4.99 19.92
CA GLU A 131 4.92 -5.72 19.70
C GLU A 131 4.75 -7.24 19.61
N LYS A 132 4.03 -7.84 20.58
CA LYS A 132 3.78 -9.29 20.59
C LYS A 132 3.10 -9.77 19.30
N ALA A 133 2.06 -9.07 18.86
CA ALA A 133 1.35 -9.45 17.62
C ALA A 133 2.23 -9.31 16.39
N VAL A 134 3.14 -8.31 16.34
CA VAL A 134 4.09 -8.17 15.25
C VAL A 134 5.06 -9.35 15.21
N ARG A 135 5.60 -9.77 16.35
CA ARG A 135 6.52 -10.93 16.45
C ARG A 135 5.86 -12.21 15.93
N ASP A 136 4.67 -12.53 16.46
CA ASP A 136 3.91 -13.72 16.08
C ASP A 136 3.59 -13.73 14.56
N GLN A 137 3.21 -12.58 14.02
CA GLN A 137 2.90 -12.44 12.58
C GLN A 137 4.13 -12.52 11.69
N VAL A 138 5.27 -11.99 12.12
CA VAL A 138 6.55 -12.11 11.40
C VAL A 138 6.96 -13.58 11.26
N GLU A 139 6.78 -14.38 12.30
CA GLU A 139 7.05 -15.83 12.23
C GLU A 139 6.14 -16.53 11.21
N LEU A 140 4.87 -16.18 11.16
CA LEU A 140 3.93 -16.70 10.14
C LEU A 140 4.37 -16.32 8.73
N VAL A 141 4.74 -15.05 8.51
CA VAL A 141 5.25 -14.57 7.21
C VAL A 141 6.51 -15.35 6.81
N ASN A 142 7.48 -15.49 7.73
CA ASN A 142 8.71 -16.24 7.48
C ASN A 142 8.42 -17.70 7.09
N GLY A 143 7.49 -18.35 7.80
CA GLY A 143 7.08 -19.72 7.47
C GLY A 143 6.41 -19.82 6.09
N ILE A 144 5.59 -18.85 5.70
CA ILE A 144 4.95 -18.83 4.38
C ILE A 144 5.98 -18.60 3.28
N LEU A 145 6.81 -17.57 3.38
CA LEU A 145 7.79 -17.20 2.36
C LEU A 145 8.89 -18.29 2.22
N GLY A 146 9.31 -18.88 3.34
CA GLY A 146 10.28 -19.98 3.35
C GLY A 146 9.80 -21.21 2.59
N ARG A 147 8.51 -21.55 2.62
CA ARG A 147 7.93 -22.65 1.82
C ARG A 147 8.02 -22.41 0.30
N HIS A 148 8.16 -21.16 -0.12
CA HIS A 148 8.41 -20.79 -1.52
C HIS A 148 9.90 -20.66 -1.85
N GLY A 149 10.79 -21.17 -0.97
CA GLY A 149 12.23 -21.19 -1.19
C GLY A 149 12.94 -19.85 -1.02
N ALA A 150 12.28 -18.86 -0.44
CA ALA A 150 12.88 -17.57 -0.19
C ALA A 150 13.64 -17.52 1.14
N GLU A 151 14.81 -16.90 1.12
CA GLU A 151 15.46 -16.41 2.34
C GLU A 151 14.80 -15.10 2.75
N VAL A 152 14.34 -15.04 4.02
CA VAL A 152 13.63 -13.89 4.55
C VAL A 152 14.54 -13.13 5.51
N TYR A 153 14.64 -11.83 5.33
CA TYR A 153 15.27 -10.92 6.27
C TYR A 153 14.29 -9.83 6.71
N VAL A 154 14.52 -9.28 7.88
CA VAL A 154 13.59 -8.35 8.52
C VAL A 154 14.29 -7.02 8.78
N ILE A 155 13.65 -5.92 8.42
CA ILE A 155 14.08 -4.57 8.78
C ILE A 155 13.09 -3.93 9.73
N GLU A 156 13.61 -3.00 10.57
CA GLU A 156 12.86 -2.23 11.55
C GLU A 156 13.47 -0.82 11.73
N GLY A 157 12.76 0.06 12.40
CA GLY A 157 13.27 1.38 12.78
C GLY A 157 13.59 2.28 11.57
N GLY A 158 14.84 2.79 11.55
CA GLY A 158 15.29 3.74 10.52
C GLY A 158 15.26 3.17 9.10
N ASP A 159 15.75 1.95 8.93
CA ASP A 159 15.79 1.27 7.62
C ASP A 159 14.38 1.03 7.08
N GLU A 160 13.46 0.59 7.94
CA GLU A 160 12.05 0.42 7.58
C GLU A 160 11.43 1.75 7.15
N SER A 161 11.68 2.82 7.92
CA SER A 161 11.15 4.15 7.63
C SER A 161 11.68 4.71 6.32
N SER A 162 12.98 4.57 6.05
CA SER A 162 13.62 4.99 4.80
C SER A 162 13.04 4.24 3.60
N PHE A 163 12.91 2.91 3.71
CA PHE A 163 12.33 2.09 2.65
C PHE A 163 10.89 2.53 2.30
N TRP A 164 10.01 2.64 3.31
CA TRP A 164 8.60 2.99 3.04
C TRP A 164 8.40 4.43 2.61
N SER A 165 9.30 5.36 2.99
CA SER A 165 9.33 6.71 2.43
C SER A 165 9.65 6.68 0.94
N GLU A 166 10.70 5.97 0.54
CA GLU A 166 11.06 5.84 -0.87
C GLU A 166 9.93 5.23 -1.71
N ILE A 167 9.34 4.11 -1.25
CA ILE A 167 8.21 3.47 -1.94
C ILE A 167 7.00 4.41 -2.08
N ARG A 168 6.70 5.20 -1.06
CA ARG A 168 5.59 6.14 -1.08
C ARG A 168 5.82 7.26 -2.10
N ASP A 169 7.04 7.73 -2.19
CA ASP A 169 7.39 8.93 -2.95
C ASP A 169 7.76 8.62 -4.41
N LEU A 170 7.94 7.32 -4.77
CA LEU A 170 8.19 6.85 -6.13
C LEU A 170 7.26 7.46 -7.21
N PRO A 171 5.93 7.56 -6.99
CA PRO A 171 5.02 8.12 -8.00
C PRO A 171 5.16 9.62 -8.19
N GLY A 172 5.77 10.33 -7.24
CA GLY A 172 5.96 11.78 -7.26
C GLY A 172 7.43 12.19 -7.42
N GLY A 173 8.33 11.23 -7.56
CA GLY A 173 9.76 11.48 -7.74
C GLY A 173 10.03 12.34 -8.98
N ASP A 174 11.18 13.00 -9.00
CA ASP A 174 11.61 13.94 -10.05
C ASP A 174 11.28 13.35 -11.42
N ALA A 175 10.34 14.00 -12.10
CA ALA A 175 10.02 13.69 -13.48
C ALA A 175 11.25 14.07 -14.32
N GLU A 176 12.19 13.12 -14.44
CA GLU A 176 13.23 13.25 -15.46
C GLU A 176 12.52 13.38 -16.81
N GLU A 177 12.95 14.32 -17.62
CA GLU A 177 12.41 14.53 -18.97
C GLU A 177 12.34 13.19 -19.71
N GLY A 178 11.13 12.84 -20.17
CA GLY A 178 10.89 11.62 -20.93
C GLY A 178 10.40 10.41 -20.11
N ARG A 179 10.18 10.53 -18.80
CA ARG A 179 9.56 9.47 -17.99
C ARG A 179 8.06 9.70 -17.80
N ALA A 180 7.29 8.62 -17.87
CA ALA A 180 5.87 8.62 -17.55
C ALA A 180 5.59 7.63 -16.41
N VAL A 181 4.76 8.03 -15.45
CA VAL A 181 4.26 7.15 -14.40
C VAL A 181 2.87 6.68 -14.77
N CYS A 182 2.71 5.38 -14.96
CA CYS A 182 1.44 4.75 -15.26
C CYS A 182 0.93 3.96 -14.05
N LYS A 183 -0.35 4.11 -13.73
CA LYS A 183 -1.03 3.32 -12.71
C LYS A 183 -2.11 2.47 -13.34
N ALA A 184 -1.96 1.16 -13.27
CA ALA A 184 -2.95 0.20 -13.68
C ALA A 184 -3.59 -0.49 -12.47
N GLY A 185 -4.91 -0.67 -12.49
CA GLY A 185 -5.65 -1.48 -11.53
C GLY A 185 -6.04 -2.80 -12.18
N VAL A 186 -5.52 -3.91 -11.66
CA VAL A 186 -5.79 -5.25 -12.19
C VAL A 186 -6.15 -6.21 -11.06
N VAL A 187 -6.85 -7.30 -11.37
CA VAL A 187 -7.08 -8.38 -10.41
C VAL A 187 -5.76 -9.12 -10.15
N ILE A 188 -5.64 -9.69 -8.95
CA ILE A 188 -4.38 -10.28 -8.50
C ILE A 188 -3.80 -11.31 -9.47
N ASN A 189 -4.63 -12.11 -10.09
CA ASN A 189 -4.20 -13.17 -11.02
C ASN A 189 -3.62 -12.62 -12.33
N GLU A 190 -3.93 -11.37 -12.69
CA GLU A 190 -3.43 -10.70 -13.90
C GLU A 190 -2.11 -9.94 -13.67
N VAL A 191 -1.68 -9.80 -12.43
CA VAL A 191 -0.43 -9.09 -12.09
C VAL A 191 0.76 -9.63 -12.86
N PRO A 192 1.00 -10.96 -12.99
CA PRO A 192 2.14 -11.46 -13.77
C PRO A 192 2.08 -11.10 -15.25
N ALA A 193 0.88 -11.01 -15.85
CA ALA A 193 0.73 -10.61 -17.25
C ALA A 193 1.11 -9.14 -17.45
N VAL A 194 0.75 -8.27 -16.51
CA VAL A 194 1.12 -6.84 -16.53
C VAL A 194 2.63 -6.68 -16.41
N PHE A 195 3.28 -7.38 -15.47
CA PHE A 195 4.75 -7.35 -15.33
C PHE A 195 5.44 -7.76 -16.63
N LYS A 196 5.04 -8.88 -17.23
CA LYS A 196 5.60 -9.34 -18.51
C LYS A 196 5.41 -8.34 -19.66
N ALA A 197 4.29 -7.65 -19.69
CA ALA A 197 4.02 -6.63 -20.72
C ALA A 197 4.89 -5.37 -20.56
N LEU A 198 5.36 -5.09 -19.35
CA LEU A 198 6.23 -3.95 -19.06
C LEU A 198 7.72 -4.25 -19.24
N GLU A 199 8.11 -5.52 -19.30
CA GLU A 199 9.50 -5.98 -19.52
C GLU A 199 9.85 -6.10 -21.02
N MET A 200 8.91 -5.87 -21.92
CA MET A 200 9.09 -5.89 -23.39
C MET A 200 9.59 -4.52 -23.91
#